data_279b315c8cf7f70d0f190041c78efb2b
#
_entry.id   279b315c8cf7f70d0f190041c78efb2b
#
_cell.length_a   1.000
_cell.length_b   1.000
_cell.length_c   1.000
_cell.angle_alpha   90.00
_cell.angle_beta   90.00
_cell.angle_gamma   90.00
#
_symmetry.space_group_name_H-M   'P 1'
#
loop_
_entity.id
_entity.type
_entity.pdbx_description
1 polymer ?
#
loop_
_entity_poly.entity_id
_entity_poly.type
_entity_poly.pdbx_seq_one_letter_code
_entity_poly.pdbx_strand_id
1 'polypeptide(L)'
;ELDAQIGGYCIQDVDITYQIYHKMMEGYPQTELDIIDMTVRMFVEPKLILDKEMLIAHKEKIKQETAQAIEDSGTTREIMASQQKFAHYLEELGITVPTKKSPTTGQQIPAFSKTDSAYIQMQNMYPQYKHLWDGREAVKSRIEETRAQRFLESTNPDGTFSVPLRYYAAHTGRFGGTESINLQNLPRGSALRTAVMAPEGQQLYVVDLSNIEARMLAWLAKEADLLDAFAAGRDVYSEFASQIYGRPVTKADKLERYVGKTAILGLGYGMGPDKFRDTLKNGSPSVDVGESTAISIVAQYRAMYPNIPRLWN
;
A
#
# COMPACT_ATOMS: atom_id res chain seq x y z
N GLU A 1 -52.20 6.62 -9.87
CA GLU A 1 -51.62 7.54 -10.90
C GLU A 1 -50.12 7.72 -10.70
N LEU A 2 -49.63 7.98 -9.48
CA LEU A 2 -48.20 8.11 -9.15
C LEU A 2 -47.42 6.81 -9.40
N ASP A 3 -47.99 5.67 -9.00
CA ASP A 3 -47.33 4.34 -9.20
C ASP A 3 -47.19 4.01 -10.67
N ALA A 4 -48.16 4.39 -11.52
CA ALA A 4 -48.06 4.20 -12.95
C ALA A 4 -46.98 5.11 -13.59
N GLN A 5 -46.81 6.33 -13.09
CA GLN A 5 -45.74 7.23 -13.54
C GLN A 5 -44.37 6.73 -13.12
N ILE A 6 -44.21 6.25 -11.86
CA ILE A 6 -42.95 5.64 -11.39
C ILE A 6 -42.64 4.39 -12.19
N GLY A 7 -43.65 3.53 -12.45
CA GLY A 7 -43.47 2.33 -13.25
C GLY A 7 -42.99 2.66 -14.69
N GLY A 8 -43.59 3.66 -15.31
CA GLY A 8 -43.18 4.16 -16.65
C GLY A 8 -41.74 4.69 -16.65
N TYR A 9 -41.34 5.43 -15.63
CA TYR A 9 -39.98 5.92 -15.47
C TYR A 9 -38.95 4.77 -15.30
N CYS A 10 -39.27 3.77 -14.45
CA CYS A 10 -38.39 2.61 -14.26
C CYS A 10 -38.21 1.81 -15.55
N ILE A 11 -39.27 1.63 -16.34
CA ILE A 11 -39.18 0.94 -17.63
C ILE A 11 -38.27 1.71 -18.60
N GLN A 12 -38.42 3.03 -18.64
CA GLN A 12 -37.59 3.87 -19.50
C GLN A 12 -36.11 3.80 -19.10
N ASP A 13 -35.78 3.83 -17.80
CA ASP A 13 -34.42 3.73 -17.31
C ASP A 13 -33.78 2.39 -17.69
N VAL A 14 -34.53 1.29 -17.57
CA VAL A 14 -34.08 -0.04 -17.99
C VAL A 14 -33.84 -0.09 -19.50
N ASP A 15 -34.74 0.46 -20.30
CA ASP A 15 -34.63 0.47 -21.76
C ASP A 15 -33.43 1.31 -22.22
N ILE A 16 -33.23 2.48 -21.64
CA ILE A 16 -32.06 3.33 -21.93
C ILE A 16 -30.77 2.59 -21.53
N THR A 17 -30.71 1.99 -20.36
CA THR A 17 -29.56 1.22 -19.89
C THR A 17 -29.22 0.07 -20.84
N TYR A 18 -30.25 -0.65 -21.31
CA TYR A 18 -30.11 -1.74 -22.27
C TYR A 18 -29.55 -1.23 -23.61
N GLN A 19 -30.07 -0.14 -24.14
CA GLN A 19 -29.60 0.45 -25.40
C GLN A 19 -28.15 0.95 -25.29
N ILE A 20 -27.80 1.60 -24.17
CA ILE A 20 -26.42 2.06 -23.91
C ILE A 20 -25.48 0.86 -23.84
N TYR A 21 -25.87 -0.19 -23.11
CA TYR A 21 -25.08 -1.41 -22.99
C TYR A 21 -24.75 -2.01 -24.36
N HIS A 22 -25.76 -2.24 -25.22
CA HIS A 22 -25.53 -2.80 -26.53
C HIS A 22 -24.65 -1.93 -27.40
N LYS A 23 -24.82 -0.62 -27.35
CA LYS A 23 -24.01 0.31 -28.12
C LYS A 23 -22.54 0.34 -27.63
N MET A 24 -22.33 0.22 -26.33
CA MET A 24 -20.99 0.18 -25.75
C MET A 24 -20.28 -1.16 -25.96
N MET A 25 -21.03 -2.25 -26.06
CA MET A 25 -20.46 -3.60 -26.29
C MET A 25 -20.00 -3.83 -27.72
N GLU A 26 -20.39 -2.97 -28.65
CA GLU A 26 -19.91 -3.06 -30.03
C GLU A 26 -18.40 -2.84 -30.10
N GLY A 27 -17.65 -3.92 -30.45
CA GLY A 27 -16.18 -3.90 -30.48
C GLY A 27 -15.49 -3.96 -29.12
N TYR A 28 -16.24 -4.13 -28.03
CA TYR A 28 -15.62 -4.27 -26.70
C TYR A 28 -14.89 -5.63 -26.58
N PRO A 29 -13.63 -5.68 -26.08
CA PRO A 29 -12.87 -6.93 -26.04
C PRO A 29 -13.51 -7.98 -25.15
N GLN A 30 -13.66 -9.21 -25.64
CA GLN A 30 -14.23 -10.31 -24.87
C GLN A 30 -13.41 -10.61 -23.61
N THR A 31 -12.07 -10.47 -23.69
CA THR A 31 -11.18 -10.66 -22.54
C THR A 31 -11.49 -9.71 -21.37
N GLU A 32 -11.91 -8.48 -21.67
CA GLU A 32 -12.31 -7.53 -20.63
C GLU A 32 -13.66 -7.91 -20.01
N LEU A 33 -14.61 -8.41 -20.81
CA LEU A 33 -15.89 -8.93 -20.31
C LEU A 33 -15.68 -10.12 -19.39
N ASP A 34 -14.76 -11.03 -19.74
CA ASP A 34 -14.41 -12.19 -18.92
C ASP A 34 -13.80 -11.75 -17.56
N ILE A 35 -12.99 -10.70 -17.57
CA ILE A 35 -12.42 -10.12 -16.34
C ILE A 35 -13.50 -9.46 -15.47
N ILE A 36 -14.46 -8.76 -16.09
CA ILE A 36 -15.60 -8.16 -15.39
C ILE A 36 -16.47 -9.25 -14.77
N ASP A 37 -16.83 -10.29 -15.53
CA ASP A 37 -17.60 -11.44 -15.04
C ASP A 37 -16.88 -12.13 -13.88
N MET A 38 -15.60 -12.43 -14.03
CA MET A 38 -14.78 -12.99 -12.94
C MET A 38 -14.81 -12.11 -11.70
N THR A 39 -14.71 -10.78 -11.86
CA THR A 39 -14.73 -9.84 -10.74
C THR A 39 -16.07 -9.89 -9.98
N VAL A 40 -17.18 -9.91 -10.71
CA VAL A 40 -18.51 -10.05 -10.14
C VAL A 40 -18.65 -11.40 -9.43
N ARG A 41 -18.21 -12.49 -10.05
CA ARG A 41 -18.26 -13.85 -9.45
C ARG A 41 -17.45 -13.96 -8.17
N MET A 42 -16.29 -13.32 -8.07
CA MET A 42 -15.52 -13.31 -6.83
C MET A 42 -16.31 -12.73 -5.63
N PHE A 43 -17.30 -11.89 -5.91
CA PHE A 43 -18.16 -11.31 -4.88
C PHE A 43 -19.43 -12.14 -4.65
N VAL A 44 -20.16 -12.50 -5.73
CA VAL A 44 -21.48 -13.16 -5.62
C VAL A 44 -21.40 -14.68 -5.46
N GLU A 45 -20.30 -15.29 -5.86
CA GLU A 45 -20.02 -16.73 -5.73
C GLU A 45 -18.71 -16.94 -4.93
N PRO A 46 -18.63 -16.50 -3.67
CA PRO A 46 -17.38 -16.52 -2.93
C PRO A 46 -16.86 -17.96 -2.77
N LYS A 47 -15.54 -18.10 -2.91
CA LYS A 47 -14.83 -19.39 -2.78
C LYS A 47 -13.87 -19.41 -1.59
N LEU A 48 -13.57 -18.25 -1.02
CA LEU A 48 -12.67 -18.14 0.13
C LEU A 48 -13.47 -18.26 1.43
N ILE A 49 -12.79 -18.70 2.47
CA ILE A 49 -13.30 -18.71 3.84
C ILE A 49 -12.37 -17.90 4.74
N LEU A 50 -12.88 -17.50 5.92
CA LEU A 50 -12.08 -16.79 6.91
C LEU A 50 -11.92 -17.64 8.18
N ASP A 51 -10.68 -17.68 8.70
CA ASP A 51 -10.42 -18.14 10.06
C ASP A 51 -10.93 -17.09 11.06
N LYS A 52 -12.20 -17.24 11.47
CA LYS A 52 -12.85 -16.31 12.40
C LYS A 52 -12.21 -16.34 13.78
N GLU A 53 -11.80 -17.51 14.25
CA GLU A 53 -11.20 -17.66 15.59
C GLU A 53 -9.88 -16.92 15.66
N MET A 54 -9.02 -17.09 14.64
CA MET A 54 -7.79 -16.32 14.52
C MET A 54 -8.02 -14.82 14.48
N LEU A 55 -9.01 -14.34 13.72
CA LEU A 55 -9.33 -12.91 13.62
C LEU A 55 -9.85 -12.33 14.94
N ILE A 56 -10.68 -13.07 15.66
CA ILE A 56 -11.18 -12.67 16.99
C ILE A 56 -10.02 -12.59 17.98
N ALA A 57 -9.17 -13.63 18.03
CA ALA A 57 -8.00 -13.64 18.89
C ALA A 57 -7.03 -12.50 18.58
N HIS A 58 -6.78 -12.24 17.29
CA HIS A 58 -5.95 -11.14 16.84
C HIS A 58 -6.50 -9.77 17.25
N LYS A 59 -7.81 -9.56 17.10
CA LYS A 59 -8.48 -8.33 17.51
C LYS A 59 -8.37 -8.09 19.02
N GLU A 60 -8.60 -9.11 19.83
CA GLU A 60 -8.48 -9.00 21.29
C GLU A 60 -7.01 -8.74 21.71
N LYS A 61 -6.05 -9.37 21.06
CA LYS A 61 -4.63 -9.09 21.25
C LYS A 61 -4.30 -7.61 20.98
N ILE A 62 -4.74 -7.06 19.85
CA ILE A 62 -4.51 -5.63 19.51
C ILE A 62 -5.14 -4.71 20.55
N LYS A 63 -6.34 -5.02 21.05
CA LYS A 63 -6.98 -4.23 22.10
C LYS A 63 -6.17 -4.23 23.40
N GLN A 64 -5.67 -5.40 23.82
CA GLN A 64 -4.84 -5.55 25.01
C GLN A 64 -3.52 -4.79 24.86
N GLU A 65 -2.82 -4.95 23.74
CA GLU A 65 -1.58 -4.23 23.44
C GLU A 65 -1.79 -2.71 23.41
N THR A 66 -2.91 -2.25 22.84
CA THR A 66 -3.26 -0.81 22.84
C THR A 66 -3.58 -0.30 24.24
N ALA A 67 -4.30 -1.06 25.06
CA ALA A 67 -4.61 -0.70 26.43
C ALA A 67 -3.33 -0.60 27.27
N GLN A 68 -2.44 -1.58 27.14
CA GLN A 68 -1.15 -1.59 27.83
C GLN A 68 -0.28 -0.40 27.40
N ALA A 69 -0.19 -0.11 26.11
CA ALA A 69 0.59 1.03 25.62
C ALA A 69 0.05 2.39 26.11
N ILE A 70 -1.27 2.51 26.31
CA ILE A 70 -1.88 3.70 26.92
C ILE A 70 -1.48 3.79 28.41
N GLU A 71 -1.57 2.70 29.15
CA GLU A 71 -1.19 2.63 30.55
C GLU A 71 0.29 2.97 30.73
N ASP A 72 1.16 2.35 29.98
CA ASP A 72 2.61 2.60 29.99
C ASP A 72 2.95 4.05 29.63
N SER A 73 2.13 4.70 28.81
CA SER A 73 2.33 6.10 28.44
C SER A 73 2.07 7.09 29.58
N GLY A 74 1.42 6.66 30.67
CA GLY A 74 1.02 7.54 31.77
C GLY A 74 0.00 8.61 31.39
N THR A 75 -0.67 8.47 30.22
CA THR A 75 -1.65 9.43 29.72
C THR A 75 -3.00 8.77 29.43
N THR A 76 -3.90 9.49 28.79
CA THR A 76 -5.23 8.99 28.46
C THR A 76 -5.36 8.74 26.95
N ARG A 77 -6.25 7.82 26.59
CA ARG A 77 -6.60 7.57 25.17
C ARG A 77 -7.04 8.85 24.46
N GLU A 78 -7.70 9.76 25.15
CA GLU A 78 -8.18 11.02 24.59
C GLU A 78 -7.04 11.93 24.17
N ILE A 79 -6.01 12.07 25.00
CA ILE A 79 -4.78 12.80 24.67
C ILE A 79 -4.09 12.14 23.48
N MET A 80 -3.87 10.83 23.53
CA MET A 80 -3.21 10.08 22.47
C MET A 80 -3.96 10.10 21.14
N ALA A 81 -5.29 10.17 21.14
CA ALA A 81 -6.10 10.20 19.93
C ALA A 81 -6.14 11.56 19.25
N SER A 82 -6.11 12.66 19.99
CA SER A 82 -6.21 14.02 19.46
C SER A 82 -4.85 14.56 19.05
N GLN A 83 -4.74 15.18 17.86
CA GLN A 83 -3.51 15.88 17.46
C GLN A 83 -3.23 17.10 18.35
N GLN A 84 -4.27 17.86 18.64
CA GLN A 84 -4.14 19.09 19.41
C GLN A 84 -3.83 18.83 20.88
N LYS A 85 -4.57 17.88 21.52
CA LYS A 85 -4.33 17.53 22.92
C LYS A 85 -2.95 16.90 23.12
N PHE A 86 -2.51 16.08 22.18
CA PHE A 86 -1.18 15.48 22.24
C PHE A 86 -0.07 16.51 22.03
N ALA A 87 -0.26 17.46 21.10
CA ALA A 87 0.68 18.57 20.93
C ALA A 87 0.81 19.40 22.20
N HIS A 88 -0.31 19.80 22.79
CA HIS A 88 -0.33 20.55 24.04
C HIS A 88 0.37 19.80 25.20
N TYR A 89 0.08 18.50 25.32
CA TYR A 89 0.74 17.66 26.33
C TYR A 89 2.27 17.59 26.16
N LEU A 90 2.75 17.50 24.90
CA LEU A 90 4.19 17.53 24.62
C LEU A 90 4.81 18.91 24.92
N GLU A 91 4.10 20.00 24.63
CA GLU A 91 4.54 21.36 24.94
C GLU A 91 4.66 21.58 26.46
N GLU A 92 3.74 21.04 27.27
CA GLU A 92 3.84 21.04 28.74
C GLU A 92 5.08 20.31 29.25
N LEU A 93 5.57 19.29 28.51
CA LEU A 93 6.83 18.59 28.79
C LEU A 93 8.07 19.32 28.25
N GLY A 94 7.90 20.52 27.67
CA GLY A 94 8.99 21.30 27.08
C GLY A 94 9.46 20.81 25.71
N ILE A 95 8.65 19.99 25.02
CA ILE A 95 8.97 19.45 23.71
C ILE A 95 8.37 20.37 22.63
N THR A 96 9.22 20.91 21.75
CA THR A 96 8.76 21.69 20.59
C THR A 96 8.12 20.77 19.54
N VAL A 97 6.83 20.98 19.29
CA VAL A 97 6.07 20.17 18.32
C VAL A 97 6.25 20.70 16.89
N PRO A 98 6.73 19.87 15.95
CA PRO A 98 6.83 20.28 14.55
C PRO A 98 5.45 20.47 13.92
N THR A 99 5.33 21.47 13.06
CA THR A 99 4.10 21.77 12.35
C THR A 99 4.28 21.68 10.83
N LYS A 100 3.19 21.45 10.12
CA LYS A 100 3.13 21.46 8.65
C LYS A 100 1.84 22.09 8.15
N LYS A 101 1.84 22.56 6.91
CA LYS A 101 0.61 23.01 6.26
C LYS A 101 -0.30 21.82 5.93
N SER A 102 -1.55 21.92 6.32
CA SER A 102 -2.59 20.98 5.90
C SER A 102 -2.80 21.07 4.39
N PRO A 103 -2.74 19.97 3.63
CA PRO A 103 -3.00 20.00 2.20
C PRO A 103 -4.45 20.34 1.86
N THR A 104 -5.37 20.16 2.81
CA THR A 104 -6.81 20.40 2.61
C THR A 104 -7.23 21.84 2.99
N THR A 105 -6.71 22.34 4.12
CA THR A 105 -7.15 23.63 4.68
C THR A 105 -6.10 24.73 4.57
N GLY A 106 -4.84 24.40 4.25
CA GLY A 106 -3.72 25.34 4.24
C GLY A 106 -3.26 25.82 5.63
N GLN A 107 -3.96 25.44 6.70
CA GLN A 107 -3.61 25.83 8.07
C GLN A 107 -2.43 25.05 8.61
N GLN A 108 -1.71 25.64 9.56
CA GLN A 108 -0.65 24.92 10.29
C GLN A 108 -1.28 23.90 11.22
N ILE A 109 -0.83 22.67 11.11
CA ILE A 109 -1.25 21.53 11.94
C ILE A 109 -0.02 20.79 12.49
N PRO A 110 -0.11 20.15 13.67
CA PRO A 110 0.98 19.31 14.18
C PRO A 110 1.37 18.21 13.19
N ALA A 111 2.66 18.01 12.98
CA ALA A 111 3.21 17.04 12.04
C ALA A 111 3.47 15.70 12.77
N PHE A 112 2.43 14.90 13.01
CA PHE A 112 2.50 13.61 13.74
C PHE A 112 2.31 12.37 12.85
N SER A 113 2.53 12.49 11.54
CA SER A 113 2.52 11.31 10.68
C SER A 113 3.80 10.51 10.90
N LYS A 114 3.71 9.19 11.02
CA LYS A 114 4.88 8.32 11.16
C LYS A 114 5.85 8.34 9.97
N THR A 115 5.42 8.93 8.86
CA THR A 115 6.27 9.16 7.66
C THR A 115 6.80 10.59 7.59
N ASP A 116 6.51 11.42 8.58
CA ASP A 116 6.93 12.82 8.63
C ASP A 116 8.34 12.90 9.21
N SER A 117 9.29 13.42 8.44
CA SER A 117 10.70 13.48 8.85
C SER A 117 10.91 14.32 10.12
N ALA A 118 10.14 15.40 10.28
CA ALA A 118 10.23 16.25 11.46
C ALA A 118 9.72 15.53 12.73
N TYR A 119 8.67 14.71 12.60
CA TYR A 119 8.17 13.87 13.69
C TYR A 119 9.17 12.78 14.07
N ILE A 120 9.75 12.10 13.08
CA ILE A 120 10.80 11.09 13.31
C ILE A 120 12.02 11.70 14.00
N GLN A 121 12.46 12.89 13.56
CA GLN A 121 13.56 13.61 14.20
C GLN A 121 13.23 13.98 15.64
N MET A 122 12.03 14.47 15.92
CA MET A 122 11.58 14.77 17.28
C MET A 122 11.60 13.52 18.17
N GLN A 123 11.11 12.37 17.70
CA GLN A 123 11.19 11.12 18.44
C GLN A 123 12.65 10.71 18.77
N ASN A 124 13.56 10.88 17.82
CA ASN A 124 14.98 10.59 18.00
C ASN A 124 15.68 11.56 18.97
N MET A 125 15.24 12.81 19.01
CA MET A 125 15.76 13.82 19.97
C MET A 125 15.31 13.58 21.41
N TYR A 126 14.17 12.92 21.60
CA TYR A 126 13.58 12.67 22.92
C TYR A 126 13.32 11.17 23.16
N PRO A 127 14.37 10.32 23.14
CA PRO A 127 14.21 8.87 23.29
C PRO A 127 13.69 8.45 24.67
N GLN A 128 13.85 9.28 25.71
CA GLN A 128 13.30 9.07 27.05
C GLN A 128 11.76 9.04 27.08
N TYR A 129 11.10 9.63 26.10
CA TYR A 129 9.64 9.65 25.97
C TYR A 129 9.12 8.56 25.00
N LYS A 130 9.90 7.49 24.77
CA LYS A 130 9.49 6.40 23.88
C LYS A 130 8.12 5.85 24.21
N HIS A 131 7.75 5.75 25.48
CA HIS A 131 6.43 5.33 25.95
C HIS A 131 5.28 6.20 25.42
N LEU A 132 5.49 7.51 25.22
CA LEU A 132 4.51 8.42 24.62
C LEU A 132 4.37 8.16 23.12
N TRP A 133 5.48 7.92 22.44
CA TRP A 133 5.48 7.62 21.01
C TRP A 133 4.78 6.30 20.74
N ASP A 134 5.10 5.26 21.50
CA ASP A 134 4.49 3.94 21.41
C ASP A 134 2.97 4.01 21.70
N GLY A 135 2.56 4.69 22.78
CA GLY A 135 1.16 4.92 23.12
C GLY A 135 0.39 5.66 22.02
N ARG A 136 1.00 6.70 21.46
CA ARG A 136 0.42 7.44 20.32
C ARG A 136 0.25 6.56 19.08
N GLU A 137 1.26 5.78 18.74
CA GLU A 137 1.21 4.87 17.59
C GLU A 137 0.16 3.79 17.79
N ALA A 138 0.11 3.16 18.97
CA ALA A 138 -0.88 2.14 19.31
C ALA A 138 -2.33 2.66 19.15
N VAL A 139 -2.62 3.88 19.64
CA VAL A 139 -3.94 4.49 19.52
C VAL A 139 -4.28 4.86 18.08
N LYS A 140 -3.31 5.29 17.28
CA LYS A 140 -3.52 5.67 15.86
C LYS A 140 -3.53 4.47 14.93
N SER A 141 -2.93 3.36 15.29
CA SER A 141 -2.86 2.12 14.50
C SER A 141 -4.14 1.28 14.54
N ARG A 142 -5.31 1.91 14.73
CA ARG A 142 -6.63 1.22 14.75
C ARG A 142 -6.99 0.56 13.41
N ILE A 143 -6.20 0.77 12.39
CA ILE A 143 -6.47 0.26 11.04
C ILE A 143 -6.58 -1.27 11.05
N GLU A 144 -5.71 -1.99 11.77
CA GLU A 144 -5.76 -3.45 11.84
C GLU A 144 -6.97 -3.98 12.61
N GLU A 145 -7.29 -3.37 13.77
CA GLU A 145 -8.50 -3.72 14.53
C GLU A 145 -9.76 -3.51 13.69
N THR A 146 -9.87 -2.34 13.04
CA THR A 146 -11.01 -2.00 12.19
C THR A 146 -11.11 -2.94 10.98
N ARG A 147 -9.99 -3.31 10.37
CA ARG A 147 -9.96 -4.26 9.27
C ARG A 147 -10.35 -5.66 9.73
N ALA A 148 -9.84 -6.15 10.86
CA ALA A 148 -10.25 -7.44 11.41
C ALA A 148 -11.76 -7.49 11.69
N GLN A 149 -12.31 -6.42 12.27
CA GLN A 149 -13.74 -6.30 12.47
C GLN A 149 -14.52 -6.33 11.15
N ARG A 150 -14.07 -5.60 10.13
CA ARG A 150 -14.69 -5.59 8.80
C ARG A 150 -14.66 -6.95 8.12
N PHE A 151 -13.56 -7.69 8.24
CA PHE A 151 -13.45 -9.05 7.72
C PHE A 151 -14.50 -9.97 8.39
N LEU A 152 -14.63 -9.89 9.73
CA LEU A 152 -15.62 -10.67 10.48
C LEU A 152 -17.06 -10.32 10.05
N GLU A 153 -17.38 -9.03 9.91
CA GLU A 153 -18.69 -8.54 9.48
C GLU A 153 -19.04 -8.93 8.03
N SER A 154 -18.02 -9.06 7.18
CA SER A 154 -18.18 -9.39 5.76
C SER A 154 -18.20 -10.90 5.48
N THR A 155 -18.16 -11.74 6.53
CA THR A 155 -18.30 -13.19 6.38
C THR A 155 -19.76 -13.55 6.20
N ASN A 156 -20.07 -14.31 5.16
CA ASN A 156 -21.40 -14.82 4.90
C ASN A 156 -21.85 -15.83 5.97
N PRO A 157 -23.18 -16.09 6.09
CA PRO A 157 -23.71 -17.07 7.06
C PRO A 157 -23.12 -18.47 6.89
N ASP A 158 -22.77 -18.87 5.66
CA ASP A 158 -22.16 -20.16 5.33
C ASP A 158 -20.65 -20.21 5.60
N GLY A 159 -20.05 -19.13 6.12
CA GLY A 159 -18.63 -19.03 6.42
C GLY A 159 -17.78 -18.56 5.25
N THR A 160 -18.36 -18.40 4.07
CA THR A 160 -17.64 -17.88 2.91
C THR A 160 -17.33 -16.38 3.02
N PHE A 161 -16.33 -15.93 2.28
CA PHE A 161 -15.88 -14.55 2.27
C PHE A 161 -15.85 -13.99 0.84
N SER A 162 -16.69 -13.00 0.59
CA SER A 162 -16.74 -12.30 -0.69
C SER A 162 -15.53 -11.41 -0.89
N VAL A 163 -14.99 -11.37 -2.12
CA VAL A 163 -13.85 -10.53 -2.48
C VAL A 163 -14.36 -9.25 -3.14
N PRO A 164 -14.43 -8.11 -2.41
CA PRO A 164 -14.99 -6.88 -2.94
C PRO A 164 -13.93 -6.10 -3.73
N LEU A 165 -13.81 -6.40 -5.01
CA LEU A 165 -12.96 -5.68 -5.95
C LEU A 165 -13.79 -4.86 -6.92
N ARG A 166 -13.30 -3.68 -7.25
CA ARG A 166 -13.82 -2.84 -8.31
C ARG A 166 -12.89 -2.94 -9.52
N TYR A 167 -13.44 -3.41 -10.63
CA TYR A 167 -12.77 -3.44 -11.92
C TYR A 167 -12.41 -2.00 -12.35
N TYR A 168 -11.23 -1.83 -12.92
CA TYR A 168 -10.71 -0.57 -13.44
C TYR A 168 -10.85 0.61 -12.46
N ALA A 169 -10.52 0.39 -11.19
CA ALA A 169 -10.70 1.39 -10.13
C ALA A 169 -9.75 2.58 -10.23
N ALA A 170 -8.60 2.41 -10.88
CA ALA A 170 -7.62 3.45 -11.15
C ALA A 170 -7.52 3.73 -12.65
N HIS A 171 -7.13 4.96 -13.02
CA HIS A 171 -6.91 5.35 -14.42
C HIS A 171 -5.87 4.49 -15.17
N THR A 172 -5.05 3.75 -14.42
CA THR A 172 -4.07 2.79 -14.96
C THR A 172 -4.64 1.39 -15.19
N GLY A 173 -5.96 1.17 -15.03
CA GLY A 173 -6.60 -0.12 -15.19
C GLY A 173 -6.45 -1.07 -13.99
N ARG A 174 -5.86 -0.65 -12.89
CA ARG A 174 -5.72 -1.50 -11.71
C ARG A 174 -7.05 -1.68 -10.98
N PHE A 175 -7.26 -2.87 -10.42
CA PHE A 175 -8.34 -3.12 -9.48
C PHE A 175 -8.19 -2.29 -8.21
N GLY A 176 -9.29 -1.95 -7.56
CA GLY A 176 -9.30 -1.35 -6.23
C GLY A 176 -10.20 -2.13 -5.28
N GLY A 177 -9.90 -2.06 -3.99
CA GLY A 177 -10.81 -2.58 -2.97
C GLY A 177 -12.04 -1.68 -2.82
N THR A 178 -13.18 -2.27 -2.50
CA THR A 178 -14.42 -1.59 -2.12
C THR A 178 -14.94 -2.13 -0.78
N GLU A 179 -16.11 -1.70 -0.31
CA GLU A 179 -16.70 -2.13 0.97
C GLU A 179 -15.75 -1.99 2.18
N SER A 180 -14.84 -1.02 2.13
CA SER A 180 -13.80 -0.82 3.15
C SER A 180 -12.85 -2.01 3.35
N ILE A 181 -12.82 -2.94 2.39
CA ILE A 181 -11.92 -4.10 2.36
C ILE A 181 -11.00 -3.97 1.15
N ASN A 182 -9.70 -4.02 1.39
CA ASN A 182 -8.72 -4.05 0.31
C ASN A 182 -7.70 -5.17 0.55
N LEU A 183 -7.96 -6.32 -0.07
CA LEU A 183 -7.10 -7.50 0.02
C LEU A 183 -5.72 -7.28 -0.61
N GLN A 184 -5.61 -6.35 -1.56
CA GLN A 184 -4.35 -6.03 -2.24
C GLN A 184 -3.33 -5.36 -1.32
N ASN A 185 -3.79 -4.70 -0.24
CA ASN A 185 -2.97 -3.96 0.70
C ASN A 185 -2.72 -4.69 2.03
N LEU A 186 -2.93 -6.01 2.08
CA LEU A 186 -2.64 -6.80 3.26
C LEU A 186 -1.12 -7.03 3.37
N PRO A 187 -0.49 -6.65 4.50
CA PRO A 187 0.93 -6.86 4.71
C PRO A 187 1.29 -8.35 4.67
N ARG A 188 2.49 -8.67 4.18
CA ARG A 188 3.00 -10.05 4.23
C ARG A 188 3.11 -10.51 5.69
N GLY A 189 2.60 -11.72 5.96
CA GLY A 189 2.63 -12.32 7.30
C GLY A 189 1.66 -11.69 8.32
N SER A 190 0.79 -10.75 7.89
CA SER A 190 -0.26 -10.24 8.79
C SER A 190 -1.31 -11.30 9.08
N ALA A 191 -1.90 -11.24 10.28
CA ALA A 191 -2.98 -12.14 10.68
C ALA A 191 -4.18 -12.05 9.72
N LEU A 192 -4.50 -10.85 9.23
CA LEU A 192 -5.55 -10.64 8.24
C LEU A 192 -5.32 -11.42 6.94
N ARG A 193 -4.06 -11.47 6.46
CA ARG A 193 -3.71 -12.22 5.25
C ARG A 193 -3.74 -13.72 5.50
N THR A 194 -3.25 -14.17 6.64
CA THR A 194 -3.22 -15.59 7.03
C THR A 194 -4.62 -16.15 7.27
N ALA A 195 -5.54 -15.32 7.75
CA ALA A 195 -6.92 -15.72 8.00
C ALA A 195 -7.74 -15.99 6.72
N VAL A 196 -7.27 -15.55 5.54
CA VAL A 196 -7.92 -15.86 4.26
C VAL A 196 -7.47 -17.24 3.80
N MET A 197 -8.37 -18.19 3.73
CA MET A 197 -8.10 -19.60 3.47
C MET A 197 -8.93 -20.16 2.32
N ALA A 198 -8.46 -21.27 1.76
CA ALA A 198 -9.28 -22.13 0.91
C ALA A 198 -10.21 -23.00 1.78
N PRO A 199 -11.39 -23.38 1.28
CA PRO A 199 -12.24 -24.39 1.94
C PRO A 199 -11.52 -25.72 2.06
N GLU A 200 -12.06 -26.59 2.94
CA GLU A 200 -11.54 -27.95 3.12
C GLU A 200 -11.49 -28.72 1.78
N GLY A 201 -10.40 -29.43 1.56
CA GLY A 201 -10.15 -30.18 0.32
C GLY A 201 -9.72 -29.31 -0.88
N GLN A 202 -9.59 -28.00 -0.71
CA GLN A 202 -9.11 -27.07 -1.74
C GLN A 202 -7.77 -26.44 -1.35
N GLN A 203 -7.08 -25.86 -2.33
CA GLN A 203 -5.82 -25.15 -2.11
C GLN A 203 -5.87 -23.76 -2.77
N LEU A 204 -5.28 -22.77 -2.10
CA LEU A 204 -5.11 -21.42 -2.62
C LEU A 204 -3.71 -21.28 -3.25
N TYR A 205 -3.67 -21.08 -4.56
CA TYR A 205 -2.44 -20.79 -5.28
C TYR A 205 -2.28 -19.29 -5.43
N VAL A 206 -1.15 -18.76 -4.94
CA VAL A 206 -0.80 -17.35 -5.06
C VAL A 206 0.31 -17.20 -6.09
N VAL A 207 0.01 -16.53 -7.20
CA VAL A 207 0.94 -16.32 -8.31
C VAL A 207 1.20 -14.82 -8.46
N ASP A 208 2.47 -14.44 -8.59
CA ASP A 208 2.90 -13.05 -8.78
C ASP A 208 3.88 -12.96 -9.96
N LEU A 209 3.69 -11.96 -10.81
CA LEU A 209 4.59 -11.69 -11.94
C LEU A 209 5.83 -10.94 -11.44
N SER A 210 6.93 -11.68 -11.32
CA SER A 210 8.18 -11.15 -10.80
C SER A 210 8.69 -9.95 -11.61
N ASN A 211 8.90 -8.83 -10.90
CA ASN A 211 9.47 -7.58 -11.45
C ASN A 211 8.69 -7.00 -12.64
N ILE A 212 7.38 -7.24 -12.74
CA ILE A 212 6.60 -6.91 -13.94
C ILE A 212 6.72 -5.43 -14.35
N GLU A 213 6.72 -4.51 -13.40
CA GLU A 213 6.84 -3.07 -13.67
C GLU A 213 8.17 -2.74 -14.35
N ALA A 214 9.28 -3.25 -13.82
CA ALA A 214 10.60 -3.03 -14.40
C ALA A 214 10.78 -3.74 -15.75
N ARG A 215 10.16 -4.92 -15.94
CA ARG A 215 10.16 -5.64 -17.21
C ARG A 215 9.39 -4.88 -18.30
N MET A 216 8.20 -4.39 -17.96
CA MET A 216 7.39 -3.61 -18.88
C MET A 216 8.04 -2.28 -19.24
N LEU A 217 8.65 -1.61 -18.27
CA LEU A 217 9.40 -0.38 -18.52
C LEU A 217 10.58 -0.64 -19.48
N ALA A 218 11.37 -1.68 -19.21
CA ALA A 218 12.49 -2.07 -20.09
C ALA A 218 12.02 -2.37 -21.52
N TRP A 219 10.88 -3.06 -21.65
CA TRP A 219 10.29 -3.38 -22.94
C TRP A 219 9.81 -2.14 -23.69
N LEU A 220 9.07 -1.26 -23.03
CA LEU A 220 8.59 0.00 -23.61
C LEU A 220 9.74 0.93 -24.02
N ALA A 221 10.77 1.04 -23.18
CA ALA A 221 11.95 1.83 -23.45
C ALA A 221 12.91 1.18 -24.47
N LYS A 222 12.72 -0.09 -24.81
CA LYS A 222 13.63 -0.90 -25.61
C LYS A 222 15.06 -0.93 -25.02
N GLU A 223 15.14 -1.07 -23.67
CA GLU A 223 16.41 -1.12 -22.94
C GLU A 223 16.96 -2.55 -22.99
N ALA A 224 17.83 -2.80 -23.97
CA ALA A 224 18.32 -4.15 -24.33
C ALA A 224 19.02 -4.84 -23.14
N ASP A 225 19.95 -4.15 -22.46
CA ASP A 225 20.74 -4.72 -21.36
C ASP A 225 19.85 -5.19 -20.21
N LEU A 226 18.78 -4.43 -19.91
CA LEU A 226 17.85 -4.78 -18.85
C LEU A 226 16.91 -5.93 -19.27
N LEU A 227 16.51 -5.95 -20.55
CA LEU A 227 15.72 -7.07 -21.12
C LEU A 227 16.52 -8.38 -21.11
N ASP A 228 17.80 -8.33 -21.53
CA ASP A 228 18.71 -9.49 -21.50
C ASP A 228 18.97 -9.99 -20.07
N ALA A 229 19.09 -9.06 -19.12
CA ALA A 229 19.20 -9.42 -17.70
C ALA A 229 17.96 -10.19 -17.21
N PHE A 230 16.76 -9.73 -17.57
CA PHE A 230 15.51 -10.42 -17.22
C PHE A 230 15.35 -11.75 -17.95
N ALA A 231 15.73 -11.84 -19.22
CA ALA A 231 15.65 -13.07 -20.01
C ALA A 231 16.59 -14.14 -19.45
N ALA A 232 17.78 -13.74 -18.99
CA ALA A 232 18.76 -14.62 -18.37
C ALA A 232 18.44 -14.97 -16.90
N GLY A 233 17.32 -14.46 -16.35
CA GLY A 233 16.94 -14.70 -14.95
C GLY A 233 17.87 -14.06 -13.92
N ARG A 234 18.64 -13.05 -14.31
CA ARG A 234 19.59 -12.34 -13.43
C ARG A 234 18.85 -11.47 -12.40
N ASP A 235 19.45 -11.28 -11.23
CA ASP A 235 18.91 -10.41 -10.19
C ASP A 235 19.31 -8.95 -10.44
N VAL A 236 18.54 -8.25 -11.25
CA VAL A 236 18.81 -6.85 -11.65
C VAL A 236 18.95 -5.90 -10.46
N TYR A 237 18.34 -6.23 -9.31
CA TYR A 237 18.49 -5.43 -8.09
C TYR A 237 19.89 -5.58 -7.50
N SER A 238 20.39 -6.80 -7.42
CA SER A 238 21.76 -7.07 -6.96
C SER A 238 22.79 -6.57 -7.96
N GLU A 239 22.54 -6.69 -9.26
CA GLU A 239 23.45 -6.17 -10.30
C GLU A 239 23.60 -4.66 -10.21
N PHE A 240 22.48 -3.92 -10.14
CA PHE A 240 22.55 -2.48 -10.00
C PHE A 240 23.18 -2.05 -8.66
N ALA A 241 22.85 -2.75 -7.57
CA ALA A 241 23.52 -2.53 -6.28
C ALA A 241 25.04 -2.76 -6.37
N SER A 242 25.48 -3.78 -7.11
CA SER A 242 26.92 -4.03 -7.32
C SER A 242 27.62 -2.85 -8.01
N GLN A 243 26.95 -2.18 -8.95
CA GLN A 243 27.47 -0.96 -9.57
C GLN A 243 27.56 0.20 -8.57
N ILE A 244 26.52 0.40 -7.74
CA ILE A 244 26.48 1.46 -6.72
C ILE A 244 27.65 1.30 -5.73
N TYR A 245 27.87 0.07 -5.24
CA TYR A 245 28.84 -0.19 -4.17
C TYR A 245 30.23 -0.59 -4.67
N GLY A 246 30.43 -0.75 -5.98
CA GLY A 246 31.72 -1.12 -6.57
C GLY A 246 32.23 -2.52 -6.13
N ARG A 247 31.32 -3.39 -5.67
CA ARG A 247 31.61 -4.76 -5.26
C ARG A 247 30.47 -5.70 -5.61
N PRO A 248 30.68 -6.99 -5.72
CA PRO A 248 29.59 -7.95 -5.89
C PRO A 248 28.58 -7.84 -4.73
N VAL A 249 27.30 -7.65 -5.08
CA VAL A 249 26.17 -7.68 -4.17
C VAL A 249 25.28 -8.85 -4.54
N THR A 250 24.86 -9.62 -3.54
CA THR A 250 24.05 -10.82 -3.70
C THR A 250 22.74 -10.72 -2.92
N LYS A 251 21.90 -11.75 -2.97
CA LYS A 251 20.68 -11.83 -2.14
C LYS A 251 20.96 -11.88 -0.63
N ALA A 252 22.20 -12.19 -0.21
CA ALA A 252 22.61 -12.16 1.20
C ALA A 252 22.84 -10.72 1.69
N ASP A 253 23.25 -9.82 0.82
CA ASP A 253 23.50 -8.40 1.13
C ASP A 253 22.17 -7.61 1.12
N LYS A 254 21.34 -7.82 2.13
CA LYS A 254 19.94 -7.38 2.15
C LYS A 254 19.76 -5.87 2.04
N LEU A 255 20.63 -5.08 2.68
CA LEU A 255 20.55 -3.61 2.69
C LEU A 255 20.94 -3.03 1.34
N GLU A 256 22.09 -3.44 0.80
CA GLU A 256 22.60 -2.98 -0.48
C GLU A 256 21.65 -3.37 -1.62
N ARG A 257 21.16 -4.62 -1.57
CA ARG A 257 20.16 -5.09 -2.52
C ARG A 257 18.83 -4.32 -2.40
N TYR A 258 18.44 -3.90 -1.19
CA TYR A 258 17.27 -3.05 -0.98
C TYR A 258 17.43 -1.66 -1.64
N VAL A 259 18.62 -1.07 -1.55
CA VAL A 259 18.96 0.18 -2.27
C VAL A 259 18.83 -0.03 -3.77
N GLY A 260 19.44 -1.09 -4.32
CA GLY A 260 19.31 -1.46 -5.73
C GLY A 260 17.86 -1.67 -6.18
N LYS A 261 17.05 -2.36 -5.37
CA LYS A 261 15.63 -2.55 -5.63
C LYS A 261 14.86 -1.23 -5.68
N THR A 262 15.09 -0.36 -4.70
CA THR A 262 14.44 0.96 -4.62
C THR A 262 14.83 1.83 -5.80
N ALA A 263 16.10 1.74 -6.24
CA ALA A 263 16.58 2.44 -7.42
C ALA A 263 15.89 1.93 -8.70
N ILE A 264 15.94 0.64 -8.98
CA ILE A 264 15.35 0.06 -10.22
C ILE A 264 13.84 0.39 -10.30
N LEU A 265 13.11 0.26 -9.20
CA LEU A 265 11.68 0.53 -9.21
C LEU A 265 11.36 2.03 -9.20
N GLY A 266 11.99 2.81 -8.32
CA GLY A 266 11.68 4.22 -8.13
C GLY A 266 12.18 5.12 -9.26
N LEU A 267 13.45 4.93 -9.67
CA LEU A 267 14.05 5.74 -10.74
C LEU A 267 13.43 5.45 -12.10
N GLY A 268 12.90 4.26 -12.30
CA GLY A 268 12.12 3.91 -13.48
C GLY A 268 10.87 4.78 -13.69
N TYR A 269 10.32 5.34 -12.62
CA TYR A 269 9.23 6.30 -12.65
C TYR A 269 9.66 7.77 -12.64
N GLY A 270 10.92 8.06 -12.97
CA GLY A 270 11.42 9.43 -13.04
C GLY A 270 11.72 10.07 -11.67
N MET A 271 11.85 9.26 -10.61
CA MET A 271 12.18 9.78 -9.27
C MET A 271 13.49 10.57 -9.27
N GLY A 272 13.48 11.75 -8.62
CA GLY A 272 14.67 12.57 -8.42
C GLY A 272 15.49 12.16 -7.18
N PRO A 273 16.72 12.71 -7.01
CA PRO A 273 17.62 12.33 -5.92
C PRO A 273 17.04 12.54 -4.52
N ASP A 274 16.40 13.68 -4.27
CA ASP A 274 15.80 13.98 -2.96
C ASP A 274 14.72 12.97 -2.59
N LYS A 275 13.81 12.72 -3.51
CA LYS A 275 12.75 11.74 -3.30
C LYS A 275 13.28 10.33 -3.12
N PHE A 276 14.36 9.97 -3.85
CA PHE A 276 15.03 8.68 -3.70
C PHE A 276 15.66 8.53 -2.32
N ARG A 277 16.41 9.52 -1.86
CA ARG A 277 16.99 9.57 -0.51
C ARG A 277 15.90 9.43 0.56
N ASP A 278 14.84 10.24 0.47
CA ASP A 278 13.76 10.22 1.44
C ASP A 278 13.01 8.88 1.44
N THR A 279 12.85 8.24 0.27
CA THR A 279 12.24 6.91 0.16
C THR A 279 13.07 5.85 0.87
N LEU A 280 14.40 5.89 0.74
CA LEU A 280 15.31 4.99 1.44
C LEU A 280 15.33 5.26 2.95
N LYS A 281 15.40 6.53 3.34
CA LYS A 281 15.45 6.94 4.75
C LYS A 281 14.18 6.60 5.51
N ASN A 282 13.01 6.76 4.88
CA ASN A 282 11.70 6.49 5.47
C ASN A 282 11.20 5.06 5.18
N GLY A 283 12.02 4.24 4.53
CA GLY A 283 11.68 2.88 4.17
C GLY A 283 11.91 1.86 5.30
N SER A 284 11.60 0.61 5.02
CA SER A 284 11.89 -0.50 5.92
C SER A 284 12.62 -1.61 5.13
N PRO A 285 13.91 -1.79 5.38
CA PRO A 285 14.77 -1.11 6.35
C PRO A 285 15.03 0.36 6.00
N SER A 286 15.26 1.21 7.01
CA SER A 286 15.69 2.59 6.81
C SER A 286 17.17 2.64 6.41
N VAL A 287 17.48 3.32 5.31
CA VAL A 287 18.86 3.48 4.81
C VAL A 287 19.10 4.95 4.47
N ASP A 288 20.06 5.57 5.14
CA ASP A 288 20.49 6.94 4.81
C ASP A 288 21.76 6.89 3.93
N VAL A 289 21.60 7.19 2.65
CA VAL A 289 22.71 7.21 1.68
C VAL A 289 23.38 8.58 1.55
N GLY A 290 22.86 9.60 2.21
CA GLY A 290 23.32 10.98 2.02
C GLY A 290 22.92 11.58 0.67
N GLU A 291 23.05 12.91 0.56
CA GLU A 291 22.61 13.66 -0.62
C GLU A 291 23.49 13.39 -1.85
N SER A 292 24.80 13.52 -1.70
CA SER A 292 25.76 13.33 -2.80
C SER A 292 25.68 11.92 -3.39
N THR A 293 25.52 10.91 -2.53
CA THR A 293 25.37 9.51 -2.97
C THR A 293 24.05 9.31 -3.71
N ALA A 294 22.95 9.90 -3.23
CA ALA A 294 21.66 9.82 -3.92
C ALA A 294 21.74 10.45 -5.33
N ILE A 295 22.38 11.59 -5.48
CA ILE A 295 22.64 12.23 -6.78
C ILE A 295 23.44 11.29 -7.70
N SER A 296 24.52 10.71 -7.18
CA SER A 296 25.35 9.77 -7.92
C SER A 296 24.58 8.53 -8.39
N ILE A 297 23.78 7.92 -7.52
CA ILE A 297 22.96 6.73 -7.86
C ILE A 297 21.96 7.05 -8.98
N VAL A 298 21.29 8.19 -8.89
CA VAL A 298 20.34 8.62 -9.94
C VAL A 298 21.05 8.84 -11.28
N ALA A 299 22.23 9.47 -11.25
CA ALA A 299 23.04 9.67 -12.45
C ALA A 299 23.52 8.34 -13.05
N GLN A 300 24.01 7.41 -12.23
CA GLN A 300 24.41 6.07 -12.66
C GLN A 300 23.26 5.30 -13.29
N TYR A 301 22.06 5.31 -12.69
CA TYR A 301 20.89 4.67 -13.26
C TYR A 301 20.55 5.20 -14.65
N ARG A 302 20.51 6.52 -14.79
CA ARG A 302 20.19 7.18 -16.08
C ARG A 302 21.24 6.96 -17.15
N ALA A 303 22.52 6.83 -16.75
CA ALA A 303 23.62 6.51 -17.65
C ALA A 303 23.60 5.03 -18.08
N MET A 304 23.25 4.12 -17.15
CA MET A 304 23.19 2.68 -17.41
C MET A 304 22.00 2.28 -18.27
N TYR A 305 20.87 2.98 -18.10
CA TYR A 305 19.62 2.72 -18.82
C TYR A 305 19.12 3.96 -19.58
N PRO A 306 19.87 4.41 -20.60
CA PRO A 306 19.63 5.71 -21.25
C PRO A 306 18.32 5.80 -22.03
N ASN A 307 17.76 4.67 -22.46
CA ASN A 307 16.51 4.66 -23.18
C ASN A 307 15.29 4.91 -22.27
N ILE A 308 15.42 4.64 -20.97
CA ILE A 308 14.36 4.92 -20.01
C ILE A 308 14.09 6.43 -19.87
N PRO A 309 15.11 7.30 -19.58
CA PRO A 309 14.91 8.74 -19.62
C PRO A 309 14.42 9.30 -20.96
N ARG A 310 14.82 8.68 -22.09
CA ARG A 310 14.32 9.08 -23.41
C ARG A 310 12.84 8.78 -23.62
N LEU A 311 12.33 7.71 -22.97
CA LEU A 311 10.90 7.38 -23.01
C LEU A 311 10.03 8.41 -22.29
N TRP A 312 10.59 9.13 -21.29
CA TRP A 312 9.83 10.13 -20.53
C TRP A 312 9.67 11.48 -21.28
N ASN A 313 10.55 11.76 -22.25
CA ASN A 313 10.53 12.98 -23.06
C ASN A 313 9.79 12.75 -24.39
#